data_c5d9421d240efedc051a740930fab20f
#
_entry.id   c5d9421d240efedc051a740930fab20f
#
_cell.length_a   1.000
_cell.length_b   1.000
_cell.length_c   1.000
_cell.angle_alpha   90.00
_cell.angle_beta   90.00
_cell.angle_gamma   90.00
#
_symmetry.space_group_name_H-M   'P 1'
#
loop_
_entity.id
_entity.type
_entity.pdbx_description
1 polymer ?
#
loop_
_entity_poly.entity_id
_entity_poly.type
_entity_poly.pdbx_seq_one_letter_code
_entity_poly.pdbx_strand_id
1 'polypeptide(L)'
;MQAATANRHKSDAEWLRLHETSFHGCVAAHGLVDLSGSCDDGPMTDAATARRMWTLFEPVHTISYFAPPAKSAFEQAGLRGFWRGYFAGRAAPIGQVGPAPVIAAFFSFAPRMVERALPAVWERITPAEALTVREAGAVAALRDLLGLRDIDPVSGPVVAAADRLTAVAEHVDGAGRTLGASNAALPVPAEPLARLWRAATVLREHRGDGHIAALVAADIDAPEALVLRAGAHLSAARRNASDQGNASVGSTGLSASTERAQMQSARGWTDDEWDAAATRLVGRGLLQLDGAATEGGAQLHRSIEAATDQAAARPWARLDAGEVDELADLLLAIATACAVVLPFPNPVGVPAPVPPA
;
A
#
# COMPACT_ATOMS: atom_id res chain seq x y z
N MET A 1 -26.05 -50.53 -5.64
CA MET A 1 -25.40 -49.33 -5.10
C MET A 1 -23.88 -49.31 -5.38
N GLN A 2 -23.40 -49.91 -6.46
CA GLN A 2 -21.97 -49.96 -6.84
C GLN A 2 -21.65 -49.33 -8.21
N ALA A 3 -22.63 -48.80 -8.94
CA ALA A 3 -22.41 -48.23 -10.26
C ALA A 3 -22.20 -46.67 -10.26
N ALA A 4 -22.44 -45.99 -9.12
CA ALA A 4 -22.35 -44.53 -9.05
C ALA A 4 -20.96 -44.01 -8.63
N THR A 5 -20.08 -44.89 -8.09
CA THR A 5 -18.74 -44.50 -7.59
C THR A 5 -17.67 -44.60 -8.68
N ALA A 6 -17.88 -45.42 -9.70
CA ALA A 6 -16.90 -45.64 -10.78
C ALA A 6 -16.86 -44.49 -11.82
N ASN A 7 -17.92 -43.65 -11.88
CA ASN A 7 -18.02 -42.58 -12.89
C ASN A 7 -17.44 -41.22 -12.41
N ARG A 8 -17.18 -41.06 -11.11
CA ARG A 8 -16.55 -39.86 -10.60
C ARG A 8 -15.02 -39.83 -10.74
N HIS A 9 -14.37 -40.99 -10.66
CA HIS A 9 -12.91 -41.09 -10.81
C HIS A 9 -12.40 -40.98 -12.25
N LYS A 10 -13.28 -41.18 -13.26
CA LYS A 10 -12.89 -41.00 -14.66
C LYS A 10 -12.88 -39.54 -15.10
N SER A 11 -13.70 -38.67 -14.50
CA SER A 11 -13.76 -37.25 -14.82
C SER A 11 -12.53 -36.49 -14.31
N ASP A 12 -12.00 -36.86 -13.14
CA ASP A 12 -10.85 -36.15 -12.51
C ASP A 12 -9.53 -36.47 -13.23
N ALA A 13 -9.39 -37.70 -13.75
CA ALA A 13 -8.20 -38.13 -14.51
C ALA A 13 -8.17 -37.56 -15.94
N GLU A 14 -9.32 -37.27 -16.52
CA GLU A 14 -9.46 -36.64 -17.84
C GLU A 14 -9.24 -35.13 -17.76
N TRP A 15 -9.66 -34.52 -16.66
CA TRP A 15 -9.45 -33.09 -16.39
C TRP A 15 -7.97 -32.76 -16.18
N LEU A 16 -7.23 -33.60 -15.45
CA LEU A 16 -5.78 -33.45 -15.24
C LEU A 16 -4.98 -33.61 -16.56
N ARG A 17 -5.39 -34.47 -17.48
CA ARG A 17 -4.68 -34.65 -18.76
C ARG A 17 -4.88 -33.50 -19.76
N LEU A 18 -5.99 -32.77 -19.68
CA LEU A 18 -6.26 -31.60 -20.55
C LEU A 18 -5.51 -30.35 -20.13
N HIS A 19 -5.01 -30.29 -18.87
CA HIS A 19 -4.28 -29.14 -18.37
C HIS A 19 -2.75 -29.30 -18.41
N GLU A 20 -2.20 -30.50 -18.48
CA GLU A 20 -0.74 -30.72 -18.63
C GLU A 20 -0.20 -30.30 -20.00
N THR A 21 -1.01 -30.31 -21.04
CA THR A 21 -0.58 -29.92 -22.40
C THR A 21 -0.67 -28.42 -22.69
N SER A 22 -1.37 -27.64 -21.87
CA SER A 22 -1.51 -26.18 -22.06
C SER A 22 -0.47 -25.34 -21.34
N PHE A 23 0.29 -25.89 -20.39
CA PHE A 23 1.23 -25.13 -19.58
C PHE A 23 2.65 -25.04 -20.14
N HIS A 24 3.00 -25.84 -21.14
CA HIS A 24 4.36 -25.86 -21.73
C HIS A 24 4.53 -25.02 -23.00
N GLY A 25 3.50 -24.30 -23.44
CA GLY A 25 3.51 -23.53 -24.69
C GLY A 25 3.61 -22.01 -24.55
N CYS A 26 3.58 -21.44 -23.35
CA CYS A 26 3.41 -20.00 -23.17
C CYS A 26 4.57 -19.24 -22.47
N VAL A 27 5.75 -19.86 -22.32
CA VAL A 27 6.91 -19.22 -21.65
C VAL A 27 8.00 -18.75 -22.60
N ALA A 28 7.83 -18.88 -23.89
CA ALA A 28 8.83 -18.47 -24.87
C ALA A 28 8.24 -17.53 -25.93
N ALA A 29 7.94 -16.30 -25.62
CA ALA A 29 7.92 -15.13 -26.51
C ALA A 29 7.18 -13.93 -25.88
N HIS A 30 7.66 -13.39 -24.77
CA HIS A 30 7.37 -11.98 -24.48
C HIS A 30 8.72 -11.29 -24.31
N GLY A 31 9.13 -10.63 -25.38
CA GLY A 31 10.25 -9.72 -25.37
C GLY A 31 10.03 -8.67 -24.27
N LEU A 32 11.13 -8.27 -23.63
CA LEU A 32 11.19 -7.11 -22.76
C LEU A 32 10.45 -5.95 -23.44
N VAL A 33 9.36 -5.51 -22.83
CA VAL A 33 8.68 -4.27 -23.25
C VAL A 33 9.69 -3.16 -23.03
N ASP A 34 10.10 -2.52 -24.11
CA ASP A 34 10.94 -1.34 -24.09
C ASP A 34 10.17 -0.19 -23.43
N LEU A 35 10.55 0.17 -22.20
CA LEU A 35 9.95 1.24 -21.41
C LEU A 35 10.67 2.59 -21.60
N SER A 36 11.43 2.77 -22.67
CA SER A 36 12.04 4.07 -23.04
C SER A 36 11.04 4.98 -23.80
N GLY A 37 9.86 5.20 -23.21
CA GLY A 37 8.91 6.21 -23.69
C GLY A 37 9.30 7.60 -23.19
N SER A 38 9.62 8.51 -24.11
CA SER A 38 9.75 9.96 -23.90
C SER A 38 8.49 10.53 -23.22
N CYS A 39 8.66 11.59 -22.42
CA CYS A 39 7.54 12.42 -21.95
C CYS A 39 6.83 13.03 -23.18
N ASP A 40 5.74 12.40 -23.59
CA ASP A 40 4.78 12.95 -24.56
C ASP A 40 3.61 13.51 -23.74
N ASP A 41 3.21 14.75 -24.06
CA ASP A 41 2.00 15.43 -23.54
C ASP A 41 0.69 14.78 -24.08
N GLY A 42 0.66 13.45 -24.17
CA GLY A 42 -0.52 12.66 -24.50
C GLY A 42 -1.46 12.50 -23.27
N PRO A 43 -2.69 12.02 -23.45
CA PRO A 43 -3.60 11.76 -22.33
C PRO A 43 -2.90 10.85 -21.33
N MET A 44 -2.98 11.22 -20.02
CA MET A 44 -2.35 10.46 -18.92
C MET A 44 -2.69 8.97 -19.06
N THR A 45 -1.68 8.12 -18.99
CA THR A 45 -1.93 6.66 -18.94
C THR A 45 -2.65 6.31 -17.65
N ASP A 46 -3.45 5.23 -17.64
CA ASP A 46 -4.15 4.76 -16.44
C ASP A 46 -3.20 4.57 -15.25
N ALA A 47 -1.94 4.18 -15.50
CA ALA A 47 -0.90 4.03 -14.48
C ALA A 47 -0.46 5.39 -13.89
N ALA A 48 -0.33 6.43 -14.69
CA ALA A 48 -0.01 7.78 -14.22
C ALA A 48 -1.18 8.37 -13.40
N THR A 49 -2.40 8.13 -13.84
CA THR A 49 -3.62 8.46 -13.07
C THR A 49 -3.62 7.75 -11.72
N ALA A 50 -3.36 6.44 -11.68
CA ALA A 50 -3.29 5.68 -10.43
C ALA A 50 -2.21 6.22 -9.48
N ARG A 51 -1.04 6.61 -9.99
CA ARG A 51 0.04 7.24 -9.22
C ARG A 51 -0.41 8.59 -8.65
N ARG A 52 -0.94 9.46 -9.47
CA ARG A 52 -1.43 10.78 -9.06
C ARG A 52 -2.50 10.66 -7.97
N MET A 53 -3.53 9.86 -8.23
CA MET A 53 -4.64 9.70 -7.29
C MET A 53 -4.21 9.05 -5.97
N TRP A 54 -3.20 8.15 -6.00
CA TRP A 54 -2.62 7.59 -4.79
C TRP A 54 -2.07 8.68 -3.86
N THR A 55 -1.42 9.71 -4.36
CA THR A 55 -0.91 10.81 -3.51
C THR A 55 -2.02 11.57 -2.79
N LEU A 56 -3.26 11.48 -3.28
CA LEU A 56 -4.42 12.17 -2.76
C LEU A 56 -5.26 11.31 -1.80
N PHE A 57 -5.47 10.02 -2.10
CA PHE A 57 -6.26 9.18 -1.22
C PHE A 57 -5.45 8.50 -0.09
N GLU A 58 -4.15 8.29 -0.26
CA GLU A 58 -3.32 7.66 0.77
C GLU A 58 -3.27 8.47 2.08
N PRO A 59 -3.10 9.81 2.09
CA PRO A 59 -3.21 10.60 3.30
C PRO A 59 -4.55 10.42 4.02
N VAL A 60 -5.65 10.32 3.28
CA VAL A 60 -7.00 10.10 3.85
C VAL A 60 -7.09 8.76 4.57
N HIS A 61 -6.52 7.70 3.98
CA HIS A 61 -6.48 6.38 4.62
C HIS A 61 -5.62 6.37 5.89
N THR A 62 -4.43 6.97 5.84
CA THR A 62 -3.39 6.82 6.88
C THR A 62 -3.65 7.59 8.16
N ILE A 63 -4.64 8.51 8.20
CA ILE A 63 -5.09 9.13 9.46
C ILE A 63 -5.46 8.08 10.51
N SER A 64 -5.99 6.93 10.09
CA SER A 64 -6.32 5.81 10.96
C SER A 64 -5.10 5.27 11.75
N TYR A 65 -3.88 5.60 11.34
CA TYR A 65 -2.63 5.22 12.00
C TYR A 65 -2.03 6.35 12.82
N PHE A 66 -2.07 7.59 12.32
CA PHE A 66 -1.30 8.71 12.86
C PHE A 66 -2.13 9.70 13.65
N ALA A 67 -3.40 9.87 13.33
CA ALA A 67 -4.25 10.84 14.02
C ALA A 67 -4.56 10.44 15.48
N PRO A 68 -4.52 11.40 16.43
CA PRO A 68 -4.79 11.12 17.83
C PRO A 68 -6.15 10.45 18.10
N PRO A 69 -7.28 10.85 17.47
CA PRO A 69 -8.56 10.20 17.68
C PRO A 69 -8.56 8.71 17.33
N ALA A 70 -7.88 8.32 16.24
CA ALA A 70 -7.77 6.93 15.81
C ALA A 70 -6.97 6.08 16.82
N LYS A 71 -5.88 6.60 17.36
CA LYS A 71 -5.09 5.93 18.41
C LYS A 71 -5.90 5.77 19.69
N SER A 72 -6.58 6.85 20.10
CA SER A 72 -7.42 6.85 21.31
C SER A 72 -8.56 5.83 21.24
N ALA A 73 -9.18 5.67 20.05
CA ALA A 73 -10.26 4.70 19.86
C ALA A 73 -9.79 3.27 20.16
N PHE A 74 -8.63 2.85 19.67
CA PHE A 74 -8.07 1.53 19.96
C PHE A 74 -7.64 1.37 21.42
N GLU A 75 -7.09 2.41 22.04
CA GLU A 75 -6.73 2.37 23.46
C GLU A 75 -7.96 2.22 24.36
N GLN A 76 -9.06 2.92 24.06
CA GLN A 76 -10.33 2.80 24.75
C GLN A 76 -10.96 1.40 24.58
N ALA A 77 -10.76 0.77 23.42
CA ALA A 77 -11.14 -0.62 23.16
C ALA A 77 -10.20 -1.66 23.82
N GLY A 78 -9.24 -1.22 24.66
CA GLY A 78 -8.35 -2.09 25.42
C GLY A 78 -7.07 -2.52 24.71
N LEU A 79 -6.82 -2.02 23.48
CA LEU A 79 -5.60 -2.27 22.72
C LEU A 79 -4.55 -1.19 23.01
N ARG A 80 -3.87 -1.32 24.14
CA ARG A 80 -2.84 -0.36 24.55
C ARG A 80 -1.58 -0.49 23.69
N GLY A 81 -1.08 0.66 23.27
CA GLY A 81 0.11 0.80 22.42
C GLY A 81 -0.21 0.69 20.93
N PHE A 82 0.51 1.47 20.13
CA PHE A 82 0.27 1.68 18.71
C PHE A 82 0.13 0.37 17.90
N TRP A 83 1.06 -0.57 18.05
CA TRP A 83 1.13 -1.74 17.17
C TRP A 83 -0.03 -2.73 17.35
N ARG A 84 -0.61 -2.85 18.57
CA ARG A 84 -1.77 -3.72 18.76
C ARG A 84 -2.99 -3.21 18.01
N GLY A 85 -3.28 -1.92 18.11
CA GLY A 85 -4.35 -1.28 17.33
C GLY A 85 -4.11 -1.36 15.84
N TYR A 86 -2.88 -1.09 15.39
CA TYR A 86 -2.50 -1.17 13.98
C TYR A 86 -2.73 -2.57 13.39
N PHE A 87 -2.20 -3.62 14.03
CA PHE A 87 -2.35 -4.98 13.52
C PHE A 87 -3.79 -5.48 13.61
N ALA A 88 -4.49 -5.21 14.71
CA ALA A 88 -5.90 -5.57 14.85
C ALA A 88 -6.76 -4.88 13.77
N GLY A 89 -6.65 -3.56 13.64
CA GLY A 89 -7.47 -2.79 12.69
C GLY A 89 -7.21 -3.15 11.24
N ARG A 90 -5.95 -3.35 10.86
CA ARG A 90 -5.60 -3.66 9.47
C ARG A 90 -5.86 -5.13 9.10
N ALA A 91 -5.73 -6.07 10.06
CA ALA A 91 -5.99 -7.49 9.82
C ALA A 91 -7.49 -7.85 9.96
N ALA A 92 -8.30 -7.05 10.65
CA ALA A 92 -9.71 -7.33 10.89
C ALA A 92 -10.54 -7.71 9.64
N PRO A 93 -10.32 -7.11 8.45
CA PRO A 93 -11.07 -7.50 7.24
C PRO A 93 -10.87 -8.95 6.81
N ILE A 94 -9.72 -9.56 7.12
CA ILE A 94 -9.45 -10.97 6.80
C ILE A 94 -9.91 -11.93 7.94
N GLY A 95 -10.54 -11.39 8.97
CA GLY A 95 -11.11 -12.15 10.07
C GLY A 95 -10.13 -12.44 11.21
N GLN A 96 -10.53 -13.37 12.09
CA GLN A 96 -9.73 -13.78 13.25
C GLN A 96 -8.64 -14.77 12.82
N VAL A 97 -7.59 -14.25 12.19
CA VAL A 97 -6.46 -15.05 11.67
C VAL A 97 -5.26 -15.02 12.62
N GLY A 98 -4.41 -16.03 12.51
CA GLY A 98 -3.09 -16.07 13.14
C GLY A 98 -2.06 -15.18 12.42
N PRO A 99 -0.78 -15.19 12.87
CA PRO A 99 0.23 -14.29 12.31
C PRO A 99 0.60 -14.60 10.84
N ALA A 100 0.63 -15.85 10.41
CA ALA A 100 1.16 -16.23 9.10
C ALA A 100 0.44 -15.56 7.92
N PRO A 101 -0.90 -15.54 7.81
CA PRO A 101 -1.58 -14.80 6.74
C PRO A 101 -1.32 -13.30 6.78
N VAL A 102 -1.14 -12.73 7.99
CA VAL A 102 -0.85 -11.30 8.17
C VAL A 102 0.58 -10.97 7.77
N ILE A 103 1.55 -11.82 8.11
CA ILE A 103 2.95 -11.68 7.65
C ILE A 103 2.98 -11.66 6.11
N ALA A 104 2.27 -12.58 5.47
CA ALA A 104 2.19 -12.64 4.01
C ALA A 104 1.56 -11.37 3.40
N ALA A 105 0.43 -10.91 3.96
CA ALA A 105 -0.31 -9.76 3.43
C ALA A 105 0.31 -8.40 3.77
N PHE A 106 1.10 -8.30 4.86
CA PHE A 106 1.74 -7.04 5.27
C PHE A 106 3.18 -6.93 4.79
N PHE A 107 3.75 -7.99 4.30
CA PHE A 107 5.03 -8.16 3.64
C PHE A 107 6.25 -7.53 4.36
N SER A 108 6.31 -6.20 4.45
CA SER A 108 7.50 -5.46 4.89
C SER A 108 7.79 -5.51 6.39
N PHE A 109 6.92 -6.13 7.20
CA PHE A 109 7.13 -6.26 8.65
C PHE A 109 7.95 -7.51 8.99
N ALA A 110 8.88 -7.37 9.94
CA ALA A 110 9.53 -8.54 10.53
C ALA A 110 8.49 -9.44 11.20
N PRO A 111 8.54 -10.77 11.00
CA PRO A 111 7.55 -11.71 11.54
C PRO A 111 7.27 -11.51 13.02
N ARG A 112 8.32 -11.30 13.84
CA ARG A 112 8.20 -11.07 15.29
C ARG A 112 7.35 -9.85 15.67
N MET A 113 7.25 -8.83 14.80
CA MET A 113 6.36 -7.69 15.08
C MET A 113 4.90 -8.07 14.97
N VAL A 114 4.55 -8.89 13.98
CA VAL A 114 3.20 -9.41 13.80
C VAL A 114 2.87 -10.39 14.93
N GLU A 115 3.78 -11.32 15.23
CA GLU A 115 3.62 -12.36 16.25
C GLU A 115 3.44 -11.80 17.68
N ARG A 116 4.01 -10.65 17.98
CA ARG A 116 3.78 -9.95 19.26
C ARG A 116 2.35 -9.43 19.44
N ALA A 117 1.64 -9.21 18.35
CA ALA A 117 0.27 -8.70 18.37
C ALA A 117 -0.75 -9.83 18.13
N LEU A 118 -0.48 -10.71 17.17
CA LEU A 118 -1.40 -11.77 16.74
C LEU A 118 -0.91 -13.14 17.22
N PRO A 119 -1.82 -14.02 17.68
CA PRO A 119 -3.29 -13.82 17.74
C PRO A 119 -3.80 -13.10 18.98
N ALA A 120 -2.94 -12.68 19.93
CA ALA A 120 -3.31 -12.19 21.26
C ALA A 120 -4.28 -10.99 21.26
N VAL A 121 -4.29 -10.17 20.22
CA VAL A 121 -5.26 -9.05 20.11
C VAL A 121 -6.70 -9.57 20.04
N TRP A 122 -6.93 -10.75 19.47
CA TRP A 122 -8.27 -11.34 19.33
C TRP A 122 -8.86 -11.88 20.64
N GLU A 123 -8.05 -11.98 21.70
CA GLU A 123 -8.53 -12.22 23.06
C GLU A 123 -9.14 -10.97 23.70
N ARG A 124 -8.87 -9.79 23.14
CA ARG A 124 -9.28 -8.48 23.67
C ARG A 124 -10.39 -7.85 22.85
N ILE A 125 -10.41 -8.10 21.54
CA ILE A 125 -11.34 -7.48 20.59
C ILE A 125 -11.61 -8.47 19.46
N THR A 126 -12.86 -8.57 19.05
CA THR A 126 -13.21 -9.35 17.84
C THR A 126 -12.85 -8.56 16.56
N PRO A 127 -12.69 -9.22 15.40
CA PRO A 127 -12.52 -8.52 14.13
C PRO A 127 -13.64 -7.53 13.83
N ALA A 128 -14.90 -7.85 14.13
CA ALA A 128 -16.05 -6.96 13.93
C ALA A 128 -15.95 -5.69 14.79
N GLU A 129 -15.59 -5.83 16.07
CA GLU A 129 -15.37 -4.68 16.94
C GLU A 129 -14.16 -3.86 16.50
N ALA A 130 -13.06 -4.50 16.05
CA ALA A 130 -11.89 -3.80 15.54
C ALA A 130 -12.22 -2.99 14.28
N LEU A 131 -13.09 -3.49 13.39
CA LEU A 131 -13.60 -2.74 12.23
C LEU A 131 -14.40 -1.52 12.66
N THR A 132 -15.30 -1.67 13.63
CA THR A 132 -16.09 -0.56 14.19
C THR A 132 -15.21 0.51 14.82
N VAL A 133 -14.24 0.10 15.64
CA VAL A 133 -13.30 1.01 16.32
C VAL A 133 -12.43 1.75 15.30
N ARG A 134 -11.92 1.05 14.28
CA ARG A 134 -11.11 1.60 13.20
C ARG A 134 -11.88 2.68 12.43
N GLU A 135 -13.12 2.40 12.05
CA GLU A 135 -13.97 3.34 11.31
C GLU A 135 -14.32 4.55 12.17
N ALA A 136 -14.77 4.35 13.40
CA ALA A 136 -15.12 5.43 14.32
C ALA A 136 -13.92 6.36 14.58
N GLY A 137 -12.74 5.80 14.79
CA GLY A 137 -11.49 6.56 14.96
C GLY A 137 -11.11 7.37 13.73
N ALA A 138 -11.29 6.82 12.53
CA ALA A 138 -11.03 7.51 11.28
C ALA A 138 -12.02 8.65 11.01
N VAL A 139 -13.32 8.42 11.28
CA VAL A 139 -14.36 9.46 11.16
C VAL A 139 -14.10 10.62 12.14
N ALA A 140 -13.78 10.31 13.39
CA ALA A 140 -13.44 11.33 14.37
C ALA A 140 -12.21 12.15 13.93
N ALA A 141 -11.18 11.49 13.41
CA ALA A 141 -9.99 12.15 12.89
C ALA A 141 -10.32 13.05 11.69
N LEU A 142 -11.13 12.60 10.74
CA LEU A 142 -11.56 13.44 9.60
C LEU A 142 -12.36 14.67 10.06
N ARG A 143 -13.26 14.51 11.02
CA ARG A 143 -14.02 15.65 11.57
C ARG A 143 -13.09 16.71 12.16
N ASP A 144 -12.13 16.29 12.98
CA ASP A 144 -11.15 17.19 13.58
C ASP A 144 -10.31 17.89 12.51
N LEU A 145 -9.75 17.15 11.57
CA LEU A 145 -8.83 17.66 10.54
C LEU A 145 -9.52 18.58 9.52
N LEU A 146 -10.79 18.33 9.23
CA LEU A 146 -11.60 19.18 8.35
C LEU A 146 -12.31 20.33 9.08
N GLY A 147 -12.09 20.47 10.39
CA GLY A 147 -12.71 21.52 11.20
C GLY A 147 -14.23 21.38 11.35
N LEU A 148 -14.77 20.18 11.18
CA LEU A 148 -16.20 19.91 11.31
C LEU A 148 -16.56 19.66 12.78
N ARG A 149 -17.57 20.37 13.29
CA ARG A 149 -18.13 20.07 14.61
C ARG A 149 -19.06 18.85 14.54
N ASP A 150 -19.28 18.20 15.66
CA ASP A 150 -20.13 16.99 15.73
C ASP A 150 -21.54 17.20 15.19
N ILE A 151 -22.06 18.44 15.28
CA ILE A 151 -23.40 18.82 14.82
C ILE A 151 -23.43 19.33 13.37
N ASP A 152 -22.25 19.55 12.76
CA ASP A 152 -22.19 20.07 11.40
C ASP A 152 -22.53 18.94 10.40
N PRO A 153 -23.51 19.12 9.50
CA PRO A 153 -23.79 18.15 8.48
C PRO A 153 -22.63 18.08 7.48
N VAL A 154 -22.20 16.87 7.15
CA VAL A 154 -21.23 16.67 6.08
C VAL A 154 -21.94 16.90 4.74
N SER A 155 -21.50 17.86 3.97
CA SER A 155 -22.14 18.26 2.70
C SER A 155 -21.11 18.75 1.67
N GLY A 156 -21.60 19.08 0.48
CA GLY A 156 -20.79 19.69 -0.57
C GLY A 156 -19.61 18.83 -1.03
N PRO A 157 -18.39 19.40 -1.10
CA PRO A 157 -17.22 18.74 -1.69
C PRO A 157 -16.85 17.41 -1.04
N VAL A 158 -17.04 17.27 0.28
CA VAL A 158 -16.73 16.02 1.01
C VAL A 158 -17.64 14.88 0.59
N VAL A 159 -18.95 15.16 0.45
CA VAL A 159 -19.93 14.16 -0.03
C VAL A 159 -19.60 13.77 -1.48
N ALA A 160 -19.34 14.75 -2.34
CA ALA A 160 -18.99 14.49 -3.74
C ALA A 160 -17.71 13.66 -3.87
N ALA A 161 -16.67 13.97 -3.06
CA ALA A 161 -15.46 13.17 -3.01
C ALA A 161 -15.73 11.74 -2.54
N ALA A 162 -16.53 11.56 -1.49
CA ALA A 162 -16.90 10.26 -0.96
C ALA A 162 -17.65 9.40 -2.00
N ASP A 163 -18.63 9.98 -2.70
CA ASP A 163 -19.43 9.28 -3.68
C ASP A 163 -18.60 8.87 -4.91
N ARG A 164 -17.81 9.79 -5.46
CA ARG A 164 -16.97 9.53 -6.63
C ARG A 164 -15.84 8.53 -6.30
N LEU A 165 -15.16 8.67 -5.16
CA LEU A 165 -14.10 7.74 -4.77
C LEU A 165 -14.66 6.34 -4.47
N THR A 166 -15.88 6.26 -3.91
CA THR A 166 -16.58 4.99 -3.71
C THR A 166 -16.89 4.32 -5.04
N ALA A 167 -17.41 5.05 -6.02
CA ALA A 167 -17.66 4.52 -7.35
C ALA A 167 -16.39 3.92 -8.00
N VAL A 168 -15.24 4.57 -7.83
CA VAL A 168 -13.94 4.00 -8.27
C VAL A 168 -13.60 2.73 -7.50
N ALA A 169 -13.74 2.75 -6.17
CA ALA A 169 -13.41 1.61 -5.31
C ALA A 169 -14.28 0.36 -5.56
N GLU A 170 -15.48 0.51 -6.13
CA GLU A 170 -16.34 -0.61 -6.53
C GLU A 170 -15.78 -1.39 -7.75
N HIS A 171 -14.80 -0.82 -8.45
CA HIS A 171 -14.20 -1.44 -9.64
C HIS A 171 -12.84 -2.13 -9.39
N VAL A 172 -12.43 -2.27 -8.12
CA VAL A 172 -11.24 -3.05 -7.79
C VAL A 172 -11.45 -4.53 -8.11
N ASP A 173 -10.44 -5.16 -8.68
CA ASP A 173 -10.41 -6.62 -8.79
C ASP A 173 -9.84 -7.22 -7.49
N GLY A 174 -10.39 -8.37 -7.08
CA GLY A 174 -10.00 -9.04 -5.82
C GLY A 174 -9.05 -10.22 -6.00
N ALA A 175 -8.83 -10.70 -7.22
CA ALA A 175 -8.01 -11.87 -7.46
C ALA A 175 -6.53 -11.60 -7.12
N GLY A 176 -5.96 -12.43 -6.23
CA GLY A 176 -4.59 -12.24 -5.75
C GLY A 176 -4.38 -11.05 -4.81
N ARG A 177 -5.45 -10.41 -4.31
CA ARG A 177 -5.41 -9.19 -3.50
C ARG A 177 -6.10 -9.37 -2.16
N THR A 178 -5.39 -9.93 -1.20
CA THR A 178 -5.96 -10.34 0.09
C THR A 178 -6.59 -9.18 0.85
N LEU A 179 -5.88 -8.06 1.01
CA LEU A 179 -6.38 -6.91 1.78
C LEU A 179 -7.34 -6.06 0.97
N GLY A 180 -7.06 -5.84 -0.31
CA GLY A 180 -7.94 -5.11 -1.22
C GLY A 180 -9.32 -5.76 -1.30
N ALA A 181 -9.38 -7.06 -1.61
CA ALA A 181 -10.62 -7.83 -1.69
C ALA A 181 -11.38 -7.86 -0.36
N SER A 182 -10.69 -8.11 0.75
CA SER A 182 -11.33 -8.18 2.07
C SER A 182 -11.93 -6.84 2.51
N ASN A 183 -11.26 -5.72 2.23
CA ASN A 183 -11.82 -4.39 2.51
C ASN A 183 -12.96 -4.04 1.54
N ALA A 184 -12.88 -4.42 0.27
CA ALA A 184 -13.94 -4.22 -0.71
C ALA A 184 -15.24 -4.99 -0.37
N ALA A 185 -15.10 -6.17 0.27
CA ALA A 185 -16.23 -6.99 0.70
C ALA A 185 -17.00 -6.43 1.92
N LEU A 186 -16.43 -5.45 2.64
CA LEU A 186 -17.13 -4.83 3.78
C LEU A 186 -18.28 -3.95 3.29
N PRO A 187 -19.37 -3.82 4.07
CA PRO A 187 -20.48 -2.93 3.73
C PRO A 187 -20.04 -1.49 3.47
N VAL A 188 -20.68 -0.83 2.52
CA VAL A 188 -20.48 0.61 2.27
C VAL A 188 -21.19 1.42 3.34
N PRO A 189 -20.50 2.26 4.12
CA PRO A 189 -21.14 3.07 5.14
C PRO A 189 -22.06 4.13 4.54
N ALA A 190 -23.17 4.45 5.23
CA ALA A 190 -24.06 5.53 4.84
C ALA A 190 -23.48 6.92 5.17
N GLU A 191 -22.70 7.04 6.24
CA GLU A 191 -22.07 8.29 6.68
C GLU A 191 -20.95 8.68 5.71
N PRO A 192 -20.95 9.93 5.17
CA PRO A 192 -20.03 10.32 4.10
C PRO A 192 -18.55 10.24 4.46
N LEU A 193 -18.15 10.60 5.69
CA LEU A 193 -16.74 10.53 6.10
C LEU A 193 -16.26 9.08 6.24
N ALA A 194 -17.11 8.19 6.77
CA ALA A 194 -16.81 6.76 6.83
C ALA A 194 -16.71 6.18 5.42
N ARG A 195 -17.59 6.58 4.51
CA ARG A 195 -17.60 6.15 3.10
C ARG A 195 -16.34 6.61 2.38
N LEU A 196 -15.94 7.87 2.54
CA LEU A 196 -14.71 8.42 1.98
C LEU A 196 -13.48 7.66 2.45
N TRP A 197 -13.34 7.50 3.77
CA TRP A 197 -12.22 6.77 4.36
C TRP A 197 -12.19 5.31 3.94
N ARG A 198 -13.35 4.63 3.88
CA ARG A 198 -13.44 3.25 3.40
C ARG A 198 -12.98 3.14 1.94
N ALA A 199 -13.45 4.02 1.06
CA ALA A 199 -13.06 4.01 -0.35
C ALA A 199 -11.54 4.21 -0.50
N ALA A 200 -10.96 5.18 0.20
CA ALA A 200 -9.51 5.38 0.26
C ALA A 200 -8.78 4.13 0.77
N THR A 201 -9.33 3.43 1.77
CA THR A 201 -8.78 2.19 2.33
C THR A 201 -8.79 1.06 1.31
N VAL A 202 -9.89 0.85 0.60
CA VAL A 202 -10.02 -0.18 -0.45
C VAL A 202 -8.96 0.04 -1.54
N LEU A 203 -8.87 1.25 -2.07
CA LEU A 203 -7.91 1.60 -3.13
C LEU A 203 -6.46 1.48 -2.66
N ARG A 204 -6.18 1.89 -1.43
CA ARG A 204 -4.85 1.75 -0.81
C ARG A 204 -4.44 0.28 -0.66
N GLU A 205 -5.31 -0.57 -0.11
CA GLU A 205 -4.97 -1.98 0.09
C GLU A 205 -4.91 -2.71 -1.25
N HIS A 206 -5.77 -2.38 -2.22
CA HIS A 206 -5.68 -2.88 -3.58
C HIS A 206 -4.33 -2.56 -4.24
N ARG A 207 -3.85 -1.30 -4.11
CA ARG A 207 -2.53 -0.90 -4.59
C ARG A 207 -1.41 -1.62 -3.83
N GLY A 208 -1.54 -1.74 -2.50
CA GLY A 208 -0.57 -2.40 -1.64
C GLY A 208 -0.37 -3.88 -1.98
N ASP A 209 -1.44 -4.61 -2.22
CA ASP A 209 -1.37 -6.01 -2.67
C ASP A 209 -0.69 -6.12 -4.05
N GLY A 210 -0.96 -5.17 -4.96
CA GLY A 210 -0.27 -5.08 -6.26
C GLY A 210 1.23 -4.81 -6.11
N HIS A 211 1.62 -3.96 -5.15
CA HIS A 211 3.03 -3.70 -4.84
C HIS A 211 3.75 -4.94 -4.32
N ILE A 212 3.11 -5.70 -3.43
CA ILE A 212 3.65 -6.97 -2.93
C ILE A 212 3.87 -7.95 -4.09
N ALA A 213 2.89 -8.08 -4.98
CA ALA A 213 3.02 -8.94 -6.16
C ALA A 213 4.20 -8.51 -7.05
N ALA A 214 4.41 -7.21 -7.26
CA ALA A 214 5.54 -6.68 -8.02
C ALA A 214 6.88 -6.97 -7.34
N LEU A 215 6.99 -6.84 -6.02
CA LEU A 215 8.20 -7.18 -5.25
C LEU A 215 8.53 -8.66 -5.35
N VAL A 216 7.55 -9.54 -5.14
CA VAL A 216 7.72 -11.00 -5.24
C VAL A 216 8.14 -11.40 -6.65
N ALA A 217 7.52 -10.84 -7.69
CA ALA A 217 7.89 -11.10 -9.09
C ALA A 217 9.30 -10.61 -9.45
N ALA A 218 9.80 -9.58 -8.75
CA ALA A 218 11.14 -9.03 -8.90
C ALA A 218 12.21 -9.76 -8.05
N ASP A 219 11.84 -10.84 -7.35
CA ASP A 219 12.71 -11.57 -6.43
C ASP A 219 13.33 -10.65 -5.35
N ILE A 220 12.50 -9.81 -4.75
CA ILE A 220 12.84 -8.89 -3.66
C ILE A 220 12.10 -9.33 -2.40
N ASP A 221 12.83 -9.69 -1.36
CA ASP A 221 12.25 -10.06 -0.08
C ASP A 221 11.88 -8.85 0.80
N ALA A 222 11.28 -9.10 1.95
CA ALA A 222 10.74 -8.07 2.82
C ALA A 222 11.76 -7.04 3.32
N PRO A 223 12.93 -7.41 3.90
CA PRO A 223 13.96 -6.44 4.25
C PRO A 223 14.65 -5.84 3.02
N GLU A 224 14.86 -6.60 1.93
CA GLU A 224 15.45 -6.09 0.70
C GLU A 224 14.62 -4.95 0.08
N ALA A 225 13.30 -5.04 0.14
CA ALA A 225 12.42 -3.97 -0.35
C ALA A 225 12.69 -2.63 0.35
N LEU A 226 12.90 -2.66 1.67
CA LEU A 226 13.19 -1.47 2.46
C LEU A 226 14.60 -0.93 2.17
N VAL A 227 15.58 -1.83 2.08
CA VAL A 227 16.99 -1.50 1.81
C VAL A 227 17.15 -0.93 0.40
N LEU A 228 16.54 -1.55 -0.61
CA LEU A 228 16.58 -1.08 -2.00
C LEU A 228 15.93 0.30 -2.15
N ARG A 229 14.79 0.52 -1.50
CA ARG A 229 14.14 1.83 -1.45
C ARG A 229 15.03 2.89 -0.84
N ALA A 230 15.60 2.64 0.33
CA ALA A 230 16.53 3.57 0.99
C ALA A 230 17.73 3.89 0.11
N GLY A 231 18.30 2.88 -0.55
CA GLY A 231 19.40 3.04 -1.51
C GLY A 231 19.01 3.87 -2.74
N ALA A 232 17.81 3.68 -3.27
CA ALA A 232 17.29 4.48 -4.40
C ALA A 232 17.10 5.95 -4.01
N HIS A 233 16.55 6.23 -2.81
CA HIS A 233 16.40 7.58 -2.29
C HIS A 233 17.76 8.25 -2.08
N LEU A 234 18.74 7.55 -1.51
CA LEU A 234 20.10 8.05 -1.34
C LEU A 234 20.75 8.42 -2.68
N SER A 235 20.60 7.57 -3.69
CA SER A 235 21.13 7.83 -5.04
C SER A 235 20.44 9.04 -5.69
N ALA A 236 19.13 9.19 -5.53
CA ALA A 236 18.39 10.33 -6.04
C ALA A 236 18.81 11.64 -5.35
N ALA A 237 18.96 11.62 -4.03
CA ALA A 237 19.41 12.79 -3.26
C ALA A 237 20.80 13.26 -3.69
N ARG A 238 21.73 12.31 -3.97
CA ARG A 238 23.07 12.61 -4.45
C ARG A 238 23.07 13.26 -5.85
N ARG A 239 22.25 12.77 -6.77
CA ARG A 239 22.11 13.38 -8.10
C ARG A 239 21.60 14.81 -7.99
N ASN A 240 20.52 15.03 -7.24
CA ASN A 240 19.95 16.36 -7.05
C ASN A 240 20.96 17.36 -6.41
N ALA A 241 21.77 16.90 -5.45
CA ALA A 241 22.81 17.71 -4.84
C ALA A 241 23.93 18.09 -5.84
N SER A 242 24.30 17.16 -6.73
CA SER A 242 25.29 17.40 -7.78
C SER A 242 24.79 18.41 -8.81
N ASP A 243 23.53 18.31 -9.22
CA ASP A 243 22.90 19.20 -10.22
C ASP A 243 22.74 20.63 -9.69
N GLN A 244 22.56 20.78 -8.38
CA GLN A 244 22.43 22.09 -7.72
C GLN A 244 23.79 22.73 -7.31
N GLY A 245 24.92 22.07 -7.63
CA GLY A 245 26.26 22.56 -7.27
C GLY A 245 26.54 22.61 -5.77
N ASN A 246 25.69 21.95 -4.95
CA ASN A 246 25.77 21.98 -3.48
C ASN A 246 26.23 20.62 -2.93
N ALA A 247 27.48 20.28 -3.16
CA ALA A 247 28.09 19.02 -2.76
C ALA A 247 28.45 18.97 -1.26
N SER A 248 27.49 19.08 -0.35
CA SER A 248 27.72 18.73 1.06
C SER A 248 27.35 17.28 1.29
N VAL A 249 28.34 16.39 1.14
CA VAL A 249 28.26 14.93 1.37
C VAL A 249 27.79 14.58 2.80
N GLY A 250 27.96 15.49 3.76
CA GLY A 250 27.57 15.28 5.15
C GLY A 250 26.06 15.22 5.40
N SER A 251 25.25 16.02 4.67
CA SER A 251 23.81 16.08 4.87
C SER A 251 23.08 14.86 4.28
N THR A 252 23.57 14.29 3.18
CA THR A 252 22.99 13.09 2.55
C THR A 252 23.25 11.82 3.36
N GLY A 253 24.41 11.70 4.01
CA GLY A 253 24.74 10.55 4.87
C GLY A 253 23.87 10.51 6.14
N LEU A 254 23.61 11.67 6.77
CA LEU A 254 22.75 11.77 7.95
C LEU A 254 21.30 11.43 7.61
N SER A 255 20.82 11.85 6.43
CA SER A 255 19.48 11.51 5.93
C SER A 255 19.31 10.00 5.71
N ALA A 256 20.28 9.31 5.13
CA ALA A 256 20.24 7.87 4.89
C ALA A 256 20.24 7.05 6.19
N SER A 257 21.05 7.41 7.18
CA SER A 257 21.07 6.74 8.48
C SER A 257 19.78 6.96 9.25
N THR A 258 19.18 8.15 9.14
CA THR A 258 17.87 8.47 9.73
C THR A 258 16.75 7.65 9.08
N GLU A 259 16.76 7.52 7.75
CA GLU A 259 15.77 6.69 7.04
C GLU A 259 15.90 5.21 7.44
N ARG A 260 17.11 4.65 7.50
CA ARG A 260 17.36 3.29 7.99
C ARG A 260 16.77 3.10 9.40
N ALA A 261 17.16 3.94 10.35
CA ALA A 261 16.68 3.83 11.74
C ALA A 261 15.16 3.92 11.84
N GLN A 262 14.55 4.82 11.07
CA GLN A 262 13.10 4.99 11.02
C GLN A 262 12.41 3.74 10.45
N MET A 263 12.91 3.18 9.35
CA MET A 263 12.37 1.97 8.73
C MET A 263 12.52 0.75 9.64
N GLN A 264 13.68 0.56 10.24
CA GLN A 264 13.94 -0.55 11.17
C GLN A 264 12.99 -0.49 12.38
N SER A 265 12.87 0.67 13.02
CA SER A 265 11.95 0.89 14.14
C SER A 265 10.50 0.63 13.75
N ALA A 266 10.07 1.09 12.58
CA ALA A 266 8.69 0.97 12.10
C ALA A 266 8.35 -0.43 11.57
N ARG A 267 9.33 -1.25 11.18
CA ARG A 267 9.12 -2.59 10.60
C ARG A 267 9.67 -3.72 11.44
N GLY A 268 10.45 -3.41 12.47
CA GLY A 268 10.97 -4.36 13.44
C GLY A 268 12.20 -5.15 12.97
N TRP A 269 12.89 -4.77 11.89
CA TRP A 269 14.11 -5.40 11.45
C TRP A 269 15.30 -5.00 12.32
N THR A 270 16.17 -5.95 12.63
CA THR A 270 17.44 -5.70 13.35
C THR A 270 18.52 -5.17 12.41
N ASP A 271 19.62 -4.68 12.98
CA ASP A 271 20.80 -4.28 12.20
C ASP A 271 21.35 -5.44 11.38
N ASP A 272 21.49 -6.63 12.00
CA ASP A 272 22.00 -7.83 11.31
C ASP A 272 21.13 -8.24 10.12
N GLU A 273 19.80 -8.21 10.26
CA GLU A 273 18.87 -8.54 9.18
C GLU A 273 18.92 -7.49 8.05
N TRP A 274 19.04 -6.22 8.39
CA TRP A 274 19.22 -5.14 7.44
C TRP A 274 20.53 -5.28 6.67
N ASP A 275 21.65 -5.51 7.39
CA ASP A 275 22.98 -5.64 6.80
C ASP A 275 23.09 -6.91 5.95
N ALA A 276 22.44 -8.00 6.35
CA ALA A 276 22.33 -9.21 5.54
C ALA A 276 21.56 -8.96 4.23
N ALA A 277 20.44 -8.21 4.27
CA ALA A 277 19.71 -7.83 3.08
C ALA A 277 20.53 -6.90 2.16
N ALA A 278 21.23 -5.91 2.73
CA ALA A 278 22.14 -5.05 1.98
C ALA A 278 23.25 -5.85 1.30
N THR A 279 23.84 -6.83 2.01
CA THR A 279 24.89 -7.71 1.47
C THR A 279 24.36 -8.53 0.28
N ARG A 280 23.14 -9.07 0.34
CA ARG A 280 22.54 -9.79 -0.78
C ARG A 280 22.32 -8.88 -1.98
N LEU A 281 21.81 -7.67 -1.77
CA LEU A 281 21.60 -6.69 -2.84
C LEU A 281 22.92 -6.21 -3.45
N VAL A 282 24.00 -6.05 -2.66
CA VAL A 282 25.35 -5.77 -3.18
C VAL A 282 25.84 -6.94 -4.04
N GLY A 283 25.68 -8.19 -3.57
CA GLY A 283 26.05 -9.38 -4.33
C GLY A 283 25.30 -9.54 -5.64
N ARG A 284 24.08 -9.00 -5.73
CA ARG A 284 23.26 -8.92 -6.96
C ARG A 284 23.60 -7.70 -7.84
N GLY A 285 24.53 -6.84 -7.43
CA GLY A 285 24.88 -5.62 -8.16
C GLY A 285 23.81 -4.52 -8.11
N LEU A 286 22.89 -4.59 -7.15
CA LEU A 286 21.78 -3.63 -7.00
C LEU A 286 22.10 -2.47 -6.05
N LEU A 287 23.06 -2.68 -5.11
CA LEU A 287 23.57 -1.66 -4.21
C LEU A 287 25.09 -1.52 -4.32
N GLN A 288 25.57 -0.35 -4.00
CA GLN A 288 26.97 -0.04 -3.73
C GLN A 288 27.32 -0.38 -2.27
N LEU A 289 28.59 -0.50 -1.94
CA LEU A 289 29.07 -0.78 -0.58
C LEU A 289 28.68 0.33 0.42
N ASP A 290 28.45 1.54 -0.04
CA ASP A 290 28.03 2.67 0.78
C ASP A 290 26.50 2.77 0.94
N GLY A 291 25.76 1.77 0.46
CA GLY A 291 24.32 1.65 0.56
C GLY A 291 23.50 2.39 -0.51
N ALA A 292 24.14 3.15 -1.39
CA ALA A 292 23.44 3.79 -2.50
C ALA A 292 23.05 2.74 -3.57
N ALA A 293 21.89 2.91 -4.20
CA ALA A 293 21.53 2.05 -5.32
C ALA A 293 22.48 2.28 -6.51
N THR A 294 22.89 1.18 -7.15
CA THR A 294 23.52 1.24 -8.49
C THR A 294 22.47 1.72 -9.50
N GLU A 295 22.90 1.99 -10.74
CA GLU A 295 21.92 2.28 -11.81
C GLU A 295 20.95 1.10 -12.02
N GLY A 296 21.45 -0.15 -11.98
CA GLY A 296 20.63 -1.35 -12.04
C GLY A 296 19.63 -1.44 -10.88
N GLY A 297 20.05 -1.11 -9.65
CA GLY A 297 19.19 -1.07 -8.48
C GLY A 297 18.12 0.03 -8.56
N ALA A 298 18.53 1.22 -8.99
CA ALA A 298 17.59 2.33 -9.21
C ALA A 298 16.55 2.00 -10.30
N GLN A 299 17.00 1.37 -11.39
CA GLN A 299 16.10 0.91 -12.47
C GLN A 299 15.14 -0.16 -11.98
N LEU A 300 15.61 -1.16 -11.21
CA LEU A 300 14.72 -2.18 -10.63
C LEU A 300 13.67 -1.55 -9.71
N HIS A 301 14.08 -0.60 -8.85
CA HIS A 301 13.13 0.13 -8.00
C HIS A 301 12.08 0.86 -8.83
N ARG A 302 12.48 1.59 -9.88
CA ARG A 302 11.53 2.26 -10.79
C ARG A 302 10.59 1.26 -11.48
N SER A 303 11.08 0.11 -11.91
CA SER A 303 10.27 -0.93 -12.55
C SER A 303 9.23 -1.53 -11.59
N ILE A 304 9.59 -1.74 -10.33
CA ILE A 304 8.65 -2.20 -9.28
C ILE A 304 7.56 -1.14 -9.05
N GLU A 305 7.94 0.13 -8.95
CA GLU A 305 6.98 1.21 -8.79
C GLU A 305 6.04 1.34 -10.00
N ALA A 306 6.56 1.25 -11.22
CA ALA A 306 5.76 1.28 -12.45
C ALA A 306 4.80 0.07 -12.54
N ALA A 307 5.27 -1.13 -12.19
CA ALA A 307 4.43 -2.32 -12.11
C ALA A 307 3.32 -2.18 -11.03
N THR A 308 3.63 -1.52 -9.92
CA THR A 308 2.66 -1.19 -8.85
C THR A 308 1.58 -0.24 -9.36
N ASP A 309 1.97 0.81 -10.09
CA ASP A 309 1.03 1.77 -10.67
C ASP A 309 0.13 1.12 -11.71
N GLN A 310 0.72 0.30 -12.58
CA GLN A 310 -0.02 -0.48 -13.57
C GLN A 310 -1.00 -1.47 -12.91
N ALA A 311 -0.58 -2.14 -11.83
CA ALA A 311 -1.44 -3.03 -11.06
C ALA A 311 -2.60 -2.30 -10.35
N ALA A 312 -2.44 -1.00 -10.07
CA ALA A 312 -3.45 -0.16 -9.45
C ALA A 312 -4.32 0.63 -10.45
N ALA A 313 -4.03 0.54 -11.76
CA ALA A 313 -4.65 1.38 -12.79
C ALA A 313 -6.11 1.04 -13.08
N ARG A 314 -6.46 -0.25 -13.04
CA ARG A 314 -7.75 -0.77 -13.52
C ARG A 314 -9.01 -0.06 -12.97
N PRO A 315 -9.11 0.30 -11.68
CA PRO A 315 -10.28 1.02 -11.17
C PRO A 315 -10.49 2.40 -11.82
N TRP A 316 -9.42 3.03 -12.30
CA TRP A 316 -9.41 4.38 -12.87
C TRP A 316 -9.76 4.42 -14.36
N ALA A 317 -9.62 3.31 -15.09
CA ALA A 317 -9.79 3.21 -16.54
C ALA A 317 -11.21 3.54 -17.04
N ARG A 318 -12.16 3.76 -16.14
CA ARG A 318 -13.56 4.14 -16.47
C ARG A 318 -13.82 5.63 -16.40
N LEU A 319 -12.89 6.39 -15.83
CA LEU A 319 -12.99 7.84 -15.76
C LEU A 319 -12.29 8.49 -16.96
N ASP A 320 -12.91 9.50 -17.50
CA ASP A 320 -12.20 10.39 -18.43
C ASP A 320 -11.28 11.36 -17.67
N ALA A 321 -10.43 12.09 -18.43
CA ALA A 321 -9.48 13.01 -17.81
C ALA A 321 -10.15 14.12 -16.98
N GLY A 322 -11.29 14.64 -17.43
CA GLY A 322 -12.03 15.66 -16.71
C GLY A 322 -12.61 15.14 -15.40
N GLU A 323 -13.14 13.92 -15.38
CA GLU A 323 -13.65 13.28 -14.17
C GLU A 323 -12.52 13.00 -13.16
N VAL A 324 -11.34 12.61 -13.65
CA VAL A 324 -10.13 12.44 -12.81
C VAL A 324 -9.72 13.77 -12.21
N ASP A 325 -9.67 14.85 -12.99
CA ASP A 325 -9.27 16.18 -12.52
C ASP A 325 -10.27 16.72 -11.49
N GLU A 326 -11.56 16.62 -11.75
CA GLU A 326 -12.59 17.02 -10.78
C GLU A 326 -12.49 16.24 -9.45
N LEU A 327 -12.22 14.93 -9.51
CA LEU A 327 -12.04 14.13 -8.30
C LEU A 327 -10.73 14.49 -7.58
N ALA A 328 -9.66 14.76 -8.33
CA ALA A 328 -8.39 15.19 -7.76
C ALA A 328 -8.51 16.53 -7.03
N ASP A 329 -9.23 17.50 -7.60
CA ASP A 329 -9.50 18.81 -6.97
C ASP A 329 -10.29 18.64 -5.66
N LEU A 330 -11.32 17.79 -5.65
CA LEU A 330 -12.09 17.49 -4.44
C LEU A 330 -11.22 16.84 -3.35
N LEU A 331 -10.34 15.93 -3.74
CA LEU A 331 -9.49 15.20 -2.80
C LEU A 331 -8.31 16.04 -2.30
N LEU A 332 -7.79 16.99 -3.08
CA LEU A 332 -6.58 17.74 -2.74
C LEU A 332 -6.73 18.50 -1.41
N ALA A 333 -7.84 19.20 -1.22
CA ALA A 333 -8.10 19.93 0.02
C ALA A 333 -8.20 18.99 1.22
N ILE A 334 -8.86 17.84 1.05
CA ILE A 334 -9.03 16.83 2.09
C ILE A 334 -7.68 16.16 2.41
N ALA A 335 -6.94 15.77 1.38
CA ALA A 335 -5.61 15.16 1.51
C ALA A 335 -4.62 16.09 2.21
N THR A 336 -4.65 17.39 1.87
CA THR A 336 -3.80 18.42 2.50
C THR A 336 -4.13 18.56 3.98
N ALA A 337 -5.40 18.59 4.36
CA ALA A 337 -5.81 18.61 5.76
C ALA A 337 -5.37 17.33 6.50
N CYS A 338 -5.51 16.15 5.88
CA CYS A 338 -5.05 14.89 6.45
C CYS A 338 -3.52 14.82 6.59
N ALA A 339 -2.77 15.41 5.68
CA ALA A 339 -1.31 15.39 5.68
C ALA A 339 -0.68 16.10 6.88
N VAL A 340 -1.41 16.98 7.56
CA VAL A 340 -0.91 17.74 8.73
C VAL A 340 -0.48 16.81 9.88
N VAL A 341 -1.12 15.66 10.04
CA VAL A 341 -0.77 14.69 11.10
C VAL A 341 0.26 13.65 10.67
N LEU A 342 0.74 13.72 9.44
CA LEU A 342 1.70 12.78 8.88
C LEU A 342 3.11 13.38 8.89
N PRO A 343 4.13 12.68 9.41
CA PRO A 343 5.51 13.09 9.18
C PRO A 343 5.88 12.90 7.70
N PHE A 344 6.70 13.78 7.16
CA PHE A 344 7.29 13.62 5.82
C PHE A 344 8.82 13.78 5.93
N PRO A 345 9.61 12.81 5.50
CA PRO A 345 9.22 11.45 5.07
C PRO A 345 8.63 10.61 6.21
N ASN A 346 7.91 9.57 5.88
CA ASN A 346 7.30 8.67 6.86
C ASN A 346 7.59 7.18 6.56
N PRO A 347 7.51 6.31 7.59
CA PRO A 347 7.91 4.91 7.46
C PRO A 347 6.95 4.04 6.61
N VAL A 348 5.75 4.55 6.31
CA VAL A 348 4.77 3.81 5.50
C VAL A 348 4.83 4.20 4.03
N GLY A 349 5.64 5.21 3.69
CA GLY A 349 5.85 5.64 2.30
C GLY A 349 4.71 6.46 1.73
N VAL A 350 3.89 7.08 2.58
CA VAL A 350 2.84 8.01 2.12
C VAL A 350 3.51 9.20 1.44
N PRO A 351 3.14 9.51 0.20
CA PRO A 351 3.62 10.71 -0.48
C PRO A 351 2.95 11.97 0.08
N ALA A 352 3.58 13.11 -0.10
CA ALA A 352 2.90 14.40 0.06
C ALA A 352 1.81 14.54 -1.02
N PRO A 353 0.67 15.16 -0.72
CA PRO A 353 -0.36 15.45 -1.72
C PRO A 353 0.21 16.27 -2.89
N VAL A 354 -0.09 15.87 -4.11
CA VAL A 354 0.35 16.55 -5.33
C VAL A 354 -0.86 17.24 -5.94
N PRO A 355 -0.77 18.57 -6.20
CA PRO A 355 -1.81 19.31 -6.91
C PRO A 355 -2.09 18.72 -8.30
N PRO A 356 -3.29 18.94 -8.87
CA PRO A 356 -3.55 18.71 -10.27
C PRO A 356 -2.56 19.49 -11.16
N ALA A 357 -2.26 18.92 -12.31
CA ALA A 357 -1.33 19.52 -13.27
C ALA A 357 -1.94 20.75 -13.96
#